data_2cb4ab2c5699254df9b75710d39463cb
#
_entry.id   2cb4ab2c5699254df9b75710d39463cb
#
_cell.length_a   1.000
_cell.length_b   1.000
_cell.length_c   1.000
_cell.angle_alpha   90.00
_cell.angle_beta   90.00
_cell.angle_gamma   90.00
#
_symmetry.space_group_name_H-M   'P 1'
#
loop_
_entity.id
_entity.type
_entity.pdbx_description
1 polymer ?
#
loop_
_entity_poly.entity_id
_entity_poly.type
_entity_poly.pdbx_seq_one_letter_code
_entity_poly.pdbx_strand_id
1 'polypeptide(L)'
;MIVIIGAGISGLTLAYELEKANKPYILLESSYQTGGYINTLKINDYLLEVGPNSILIDAVLNNFLEELKLTSSIEEAAAVNKNRFIYKNARVEQIPSGPISLLFSSFFSFQTKKIILKEFFNTSKTVENESVYDFFTRRFSKDFTQYTIDPFATGVYAGNIKQLLIEETFPQLVALEKEYGSIIKGLFKKGFGARRRTATFNGGLQTLTNTLAQHISNISLQTKALSISKTEDGLELTIRKDGFGIEKIVASSIVFCGTTFHAAELLNEHFSAYASKLKAVQYAPMKAVYAAFKRKDINHSMRGFGCLYPSVEASFLAGTIWNSSIFKNRSPKDEVLTTSFIGGMHHPEYTVLNDEEIKERAVSQLKKDLNITGNPTFVHVAGWEKAIPQYDIHLKEARKKIRNLKDQQIHFTSNWTNSISLSECIQSARNLAFKL
;
A
#
# COMPACT_ATOMS: atom_id res chain seq x y z
N MET A 1 -18.83 18.15 -18.56
CA MET A 1 -17.80 18.35 -17.53
C MET A 1 -17.47 17.01 -16.89
N ILE A 2 -16.19 16.72 -16.60
CA ILE A 2 -15.75 15.50 -15.91
C ILE A 2 -15.90 15.70 -14.39
N VAL A 3 -16.52 14.76 -13.69
CA VAL A 3 -16.60 14.78 -12.21
C VAL A 3 -15.68 13.71 -11.64
N ILE A 4 -14.74 14.13 -10.80
CA ILE A 4 -13.79 13.25 -10.11
C ILE A 4 -14.25 13.12 -8.65
N ILE A 5 -14.35 11.88 -8.14
CA ILE A 5 -14.82 11.60 -6.77
C ILE A 5 -13.68 11.01 -5.94
N GLY A 6 -13.22 11.76 -4.95
CA GLY A 6 -12.14 11.42 -4.02
C GLY A 6 -10.81 12.11 -4.33
N ALA A 7 -10.33 12.95 -3.40
CA ALA A 7 -9.09 13.71 -3.50
C ALA A 7 -7.89 13.00 -2.82
N GLY A 8 -7.82 11.69 -2.94
CA GLY A 8 -6.60 10.91 -2.70
C GLY A 8 -5.59 11.07 -3.85
N ILE A 9 -4.45 10.39 -3.78
CA ILE A 9 -3.37 10.52 -4.77
C ILE A 9 -3.84 10.29 -6.22
N SER A 10 -4.75 9.34 -6.46
CA SER A 10 -5.27 9.06 -7.81
C SER A 10 -6.13 10.20 -8.35
N GLY A 11 -7.06 10.74 -7.52
CA GLY A 11 -7.93 11.84 -7.93
C GLY A 11 -7.18 13.15 -8.11
N LEU A 12 -6.24 13.46 -7.21
CA LEU A 12 -5.38 14.62 -7.33
C LEU A 12 -4.50 14.55 -8.60
N THR A 13 -3.91 13.39 -8.88
CA THR A 13 -3.10 13.22 -10.11
C THR A 13 -3.97 13.36 -11.37
N LEU A 14 -5.16 12.76 -11.38
CA LEU A 14 -6.09 12.90 -12.51
C LEU A 14 -6.49 14.36 -12.74
N ALA A 15 -6.90 15.05 -11.66
CA ALA A 15 -7.29 16.46 -11.74
C ALA A 15 -6.14 17.34 -12.23
N TYR A 16 -4.91 17.11 -11.76
CA TYR A 16 -3.71 17.80 -12.22
C TYR A 16 -3.47 17.64 -13.72
N GLU A 17 -3.60 16.43 -14.25
CA GLU A 17 -3.42 16.18 -15.69
C GLU A 17 -4.56 16.80 -16.53
N LEU A 18 -5.81 16.80 -16.02
CA LEU A 18 -6.92 17.49 -16.69
C LEU A 18 -6.76 19.01 -16.67
N GLU A 19 -6.30 19.60 -15.55
CA GLU A 19 -5.95 21.03 -15.45
C GLU A 19 -4.93 21.42 -16.53
N LYS A 20 -3.83 20.67 -16.64
CA LYS A 20 -2.81 20.89 -17.67
C LYS A 20 -3.37 20.80 -19.11
N ALA A 21 -4.32 19.91 -19.34
CA ALA A 21 -4.96 19.73 -20.62
C ALA A 21 -6.08 20.74 -20.91
N ASN A 22 -6.35 21.69 -19.97
CA ASN A 22 -7.47 22.64 -20.03
C ASN A 22 -8.84 21.96 -20.25
N LYS A 23 -9.02 20.74 -19.72
CA LYS A 23 -10.29 20.01 -19.76
C LYS A 23 -11.17 20.42 -18.58
N PRO A 24 -12.47 20.71 -18.78
CA PRO A 24 -13.35 21.11 -17.68
C PRO A 24 -13.65 19.92 -16.76
N TYR A 25 -13.34 20.07 -15.47
CA TYR A 25 -13.59 19.07 -14.43
C TYR A 25 -13.99 19.73 -13.10
N ILE A 26 -14.47 18.93 -12.17
CA ILE A 26 -14.58 19.24 -10.75
C ILE A 26 -14.12 18.03 -9.94
N LEU A 27 -13.31 18.26 -8.88
CA LEU A 27 -12.85 17.25 -7.93
C LEU A 27 -13.64 17.38 -6.62
N LEU A 28 -14.36 16.33 -6.24
CA LEU A 28 -15.17 16.28 -5.03
C LEU A 28 -14.46 15.46 -3.95
N GLU A 29 -14.41 15.98 -2.73
CA GLU A 29 -13.84 15.29 -1.57
C GLU A 29 -14.78 15.45 -0.36
N SER A 30 -15.09 14.34 0.28
CA SER A 30 -16.00 14.29 1.42
C SER A 30 -15.40 14.81 2.72
N SER A 31 -14.08 14.78 2.86
CA SER A 31 -13.36 15.28 4.03
C SER A 31 -13.04 16.78 3.92
N TYR A 32 -12.56 17.34 5.01
CA TYR A 32 -12.12 18.74 5.07
C TYR A 32 -10.71 18.97 4.47
N GLN A 33 -10.00 17.89 4.07
CA GLN A 33 -8.65 17.97 3.52
C GLN A 33 -8.45 16.95 2.39
N THR A 34 -7.47 17.21 1.52
CA THR A 34 -7.01 16.31 0.46
C THR A 34 -5.98 15.32 0.99
N GLY A 35 -5.66 14.26 0.19
CA GLY A 35 -4.59 13.31 0.47
C GLY A 35 -5.08 11.86 0.67
N GLY A 36 -6.31 11.67 1.12
CA GLY A 36 -6.87 10.34 1.39
C GLY A 36 -6.06 9.59 2.45
N TYR A 37 -5.52 8.40 2.10
CA TYR A 37 -4.66 7.62 3.01
C TYR A 37 -3.24 8.17 3.17
N ILE A 38 -2.81 9.14 2.38
CA ILE A 38 -1.52 9.81 2.56
C ILE A 38 -1.74 10.95 3.55
N ASN A 39 -1.30 10.72 4.78
CA ASN A 39 -1.43 11.69 5.86
C ASN A 39 -0.15 11.67 6.71
N THR A 40 0.42 12.83 6.93
CA THR A 40 1.61 13.03 7.77
C THR A 40 1.26 13.87 8.98
N LEU A 41 1.45 13.33 10.17
CA LEU A 41 1.22 14.04 11.42
C LEU A 41 2.55 14.51 12.01
N LYS A 42 2.59 15.77 12.43
CA LYS A 42 3.65 16.30 13.26
C LYS A 42 3.11 16.49 14.68
N ILE A 43 3.64 15.69 15.62
CA ILE A 43 3.28 15.74 17.03
C ILE A 43 4.57 16.05 17.79
N ASN A 44 4.68 17.25 18.36
CA ASN A 44 5.90 17.78 18.94
C ASN A 44 7.06 17.69 17.91
N ASP A 45 8.15 16.99 18.26
CA ASP A 45 9.32 16.80 17.39
C ASP A 45 9.28 15.49 16.61
N TYR A 46 8.15 14.76 16.60
CA TYR A 46 7.96 13.52 15.86
C TYR A 46 7.18 13.75 14.58
N LEU A 47 7.65 13.14 13.48
CA LEU A 47 6.98 13.16 12.19
C LEU A 47 6.54 11.75 11.84
N LEU A 48 5.21 11.54 11.82
CA LEU A 48 4.55 10.25 11.68
C LEU A 48 3.87 10.15 10.31
N GLU A 49 4.13 9.07 9.59
CA GLU A 49 3.35 8.73 8.39
C GLU A 49 2.14 7.89 8.79
N VAL A 50 0.96 8.51 8.80
CA VAL A 50 -0.31 7.85 9.12
C VAL A 50 -0.94 7.33 7.83
N GLY A 51 -0.31 6.30 7.27
CA GLY A 51 -0.61 5.72 5.97
C GLY A 51 0.61 5.02 5.38
N PRO A 52 0.89 5.19 4.08
CA PRO A 52 2.13 4.69 3.48
C PRO A 52 3.35 5.40 4.09
N ASN A 53 4.41 4.64 4.38
CA ASN A 53 5.61 5.16 5.06
C ASN A 53 6.72 5.63 4.09
N SER A 54 6.65 5.25 2.84
CA SER A 54 7.63 5.60 1.81
C SER A 54 7.06 5.40 0.42
N ILE A 55 7.72 5.97 -0.57
CA ILE A 55 7.40 5.81 -1.98
C ILE A 55 8.60 5.16 -2.71
N LEU A 56 8.32 4.32 -3.70
CA LEU A 56 9.33 3.74 -4.57
C LEU A 56 9.40 4.56 -5.85
N ILE A 57 10.49 5.29 -6.03
CA ILE A 57 10.72 6.17 -7.17
C ILE A 57 11.47 5.40 -8.26
N ASP A 58 10.83 5.23 -9.41
CA ASP A 58 11.46 4.83 -10.68
C ASP A 58 11.64 6.06 -11.60
N ALA A 59 12.13 5.85 -12.82
CA ALA A 59 12.37 6.95 -13.76
C ALA A 59 11.08 7.70 -14.13
N VAL A 60 9.95 7.01 -14.28
CA VAL A 60 8.68 7.64 -14.68
C VAL A 60 8.15 8.55 -13.57
N LEU A 61 8.16 8.03 -12.34
CA LEU A 61 7.75 8.84 -11.18
C LEU A 61 8.73 9.98 -10.92
N ASN A 62 10.04 9.76 -11.13
CA ASN A 62 11.03 10.83 -10.97
C ASN A 62 10.73 12.04 -11.89
N ASN A 63 10.44 11.79 -13.17
CA ASN A 63 10.06 12.85 -14.11
C ASN A 63 8.79 13.60 -13.65
N PHE A 64 7.81 12.88 -13.10
CA PHE A 64 6.61 13.52 -12.54
C PHE A 64 6.91 14.39 -11.31
N LEU A 65 7.81 13.95 -10.43
CA LEU A 65 8.25 14.75 -9.28
C LEU A 65 9.07 15.98 -9.69
N GLU A 66 9.85 15.89 -10.77
CA GLU A 66 10.54 17.04 -11.38
C GLU A 66 9.56 18.06 -11.93
N GLU A 67 8.52 17.59 -12.64
CA GLU A 67 7.44 18.43 -13.16
C GLU A 67 6.74 19.20 -12.02
N LEU A 68 6.50 18.54 -10.89
CA LEU A 68 5.93 19.15 -9.68
C LEU A 68 6.93 20.01 -8.88
N LYS A 69 8.18 20.12 -9.31
CA LYS A 69 9.28 20.84 -8.62
C LYS A 69 9.55 20.29 -7.20
N LEU A 70 9.32 19.01 -6.98
CA LEU A 70 9.51 18.35 -5.68
C LEU A 70 10.89 17.72 -5.48
N THR A 71 11.76 17.76 -6.48
CA THR A 71 13.08 17.08 -6.46
C THR A 71 13.94 17.48 -5.25
N SER A 72 13.94 18.77 -4.88
CA SER A 72 14.70 19.27 -3.71
C SER A 72 14.12 18.84 -2.36
N SER A 73 12.87 18.43 -2.32
CA SER A 73 12.19 17.94 -1.13
C SER A 73 12.31 16.43 -0.93
N ILE A 74 12.83 15.70 -1.93
CA ILE A 74 12.99 14.25 -1.85
C ILE A 74 14.07 13.91 -0.82
N GLU A 75 13.72 13.05 0.11
CA GLU A 75 14.62 12.41 1.05
C GLU A 75 14.76 10.92 0.71
N GLU A 76 15.92 10.53 0.20
CA GLU A 76 16.21 9.13 -0.07
C GLU A 76 16.48 8.36 1.22
N ALA A 77 15.98 7.13 1.28
CA ALA A 77 16.25 6.26 2.41
C ALA A 77 17.74 5.94 2.52
N ALA A 78 18.27 5.98 3.73
CA ALA A 78 19.66 5.64 4.02
C ALA A 78 20.04 4.26 3.46
N ALA A 79 21.31 4.04 3.13
CA ALA A 79 21.78 2.80 2.50
C ALA A 79 21.41 1.52 3.28
N VAL A 80 21.24 1.64 4.59
CA VAL A 80 20.82 0.53 5.48
C VAL A 80 19.40 0.02 5.16
N ASN A 81 18.57 0.78 4.42
CA ASN A 81 17.23 0.36 4.02
C ASN A 81 17.22 -0.94 3.20
N LYS A 82 18.34 -1.34 2.62
CA LYS A 82 18.49 -2.61 1.88
C LYS A 82 18.47 -3.83 2.78
N ASN A 83 18.84 -3.67 4.05
CA ASN A 83 18.80 -4.74 5.02
C ASN A 83 17.36 -4.96 5.46
N ARG A 84 16.88 -6.18 5.35
CA ARG A 84 15.55 -6.62 5.77
C ARG A 84 15.68 -7.66 6.86
N PHE A 85 14.85 -7.60 7.85
CA PHE A 85 14.86 -8.53 8.97
C PHE A 85 13.52 -9.27 9.05
N ILE A 86 13.59 -10.51 9.50
CA ILE A 86 12.43 -11.38 9.77
C ILE A 86 12.55 -11.88 11.21
N TYR A 87 11.43 -11.88 11.90
CA TYR A 87 11.32 -12.55 13.18
C TYR A 87 11.23 -14.05 12.96
N LYS A 88 12.22 -14.81 13.45
CA LYS A 88 12.31 -16.25 13.28
C LYS A 88 12.87 -16.89 14.52
N ASN A 89 12.18 -17.92 15.06
CA ASN A 89 12.62 -18.64 16.26
C ASN A 89 12.90 -17.69 17.43
N ALA A 90 11.97 -16.76 17.69
CA ALA A 90 12.07 -15.74 18.76
C ALA A 90 13.27 -14.78 18.64
N ARG A 91 13.79 -14.55 17.42
CA ARG A 91 14.90 -13.65 17.13
C ARG A 91 14.67 -12.80 15.90
N VAL A 92 15.22 -11.60 15.90
CA VAL A 92 15.24 -10.70 14.72
C VAL A 92 16.47 -11.06 13.88
N GLU A 93 16.24 -11.73 12.74
CA GLU A 93 17.31 -12.25 11.87
C GLU A 93 17.30 -11.52 10.52
N GLN A 94 18.48 -11.20 10.00
CA GLN A 94 18.62 -10.58 8.69
C GLN A 94 18.43 -11.60 7.57
N ILE A 95 17.54 -11.28 6.61
CA ILE A 95 17.37 -12.10 5.40
C ILE A 95 18.59 -11.95 4.48
N PRO A 96 19.04 -13.05 3.86
CA PRO A 96 20.06 -12.99 2.83
C PRO A 96 19.65 -12.11 1.66
N SER A 97 20.48 -11.13 1.28
CA SER A 97 20.17 -10.13 0.26
C SER A 97 20.58 -10.52 -1.18
N GLY A 98 21.14 -11.70 -1.39
CA GLY A 98 21.60 -12.15 -2.70
C GLY A 98 21.97 -13.63 -2.76
N PRO A 99 22.26 -14.17 -3.96
CA PRO A 99 22.54 -15.61 -4.14
C PRO A 99 23.70 -16.13 -3.29
N ILE A 100 24.77 -15.37 -3.19
CA ILE A 100 25.96 -15.74 -2.39
C ILE A 100 25.62 -15.77 -0.91
N SER A 101 24.98 -14.70 -0.40
CA SER A 101 24.56 -14.65 1.01
C SER A 101 23.53 -15.72 1.35
N LEU A 102 22.66 -16.08 0.40
CA LEU A 102 21.70 -17.18 0.55
C LEU A 102 22.40 -18.53 0.76
N LEU A 103 23.45 -18.82 0.00
CA LEU A 103 24.20 -20.08 0.10
C LEU A 103 24.89 -20.23 1.47
N PHE A 104 25.50 -19.15 1.98
CA PHE A 104 26.27 -19.19 3.23
C PHE A 104 25.47 -18.86 4.50
N SER A 105 24.27 -18.32 4.37
CA SER A 105 23.41 -17.98 5.51
C SER A 105 22.85 -19.25 6.18
N SER A 106 22.71 -19.22 7.49
CA SER A 106 21.96 -20.21 8.28
C SER A 106 20.45 -20.00 8.28
N PHE A 107 19.97 -18.91 7.66
CA PHE A 107 18.55 -18.54 7.65
C PHE A 107 17.63 -19.62 7.08
N PHE A 108 18.06 -20.30 6.00
CA PHE A 108 17.35 -21.43 5.40
C PHE A 108 18.11 -22.74 5.58
N SER A 109 17.36 -23.83 5.75
CA SER A 109 17.92 -25.18 5.79
C SER A 109 18.61 -25.54 4.46
N PHE A 110 19.52 -26.50 4.51
CA PHE A 110 20.18 -27.04 3.29
C PHE A 110 19.14 -27.56 2.29
N GLN A 111 18.08 -28.23 2.78
CA GLN A 111 17.00 -28.73 1.93
C GLN A 111 16.27 -27.59 1.21
N THR A 112 15.91 -26.50 1.90
CA THR A 112 15.30 -25.32 1.30
C THR A 112 16.19 -24.72 0.22
N LYS A 113 17.48 -24.55 0.47
CA LYS A 113 18.46 -24.06 -0.51
C LYS A 113 18.52 -24.94 -1.75
N LYS A 114 18.54 -26.26 -1.57
CA LYS A 114 18.51 -27.23 -2.70
C LYS A 114 17.23 -27.10 -3.53
N ILE A 115 16.07 -26.88 -2.91
CA ILE A 115 14.80 -26.69 -3.63
C ILE A 115 14.83 -25.37 -4.41
N ILE A 116 15.34 -24.26 -3.81
CA ILE A 116 15.49 -22.97 -4.49
C ILE A 116 16.35 -23.13 -5.76
N LEU A 117 17.47 -23.86 -5.69
CA LEU A 117 18.31 -24.11 -6.86
C LEU A 117 17.63 -24.98 -7.92
N LYS A 118 16.81 -25.96 -7.49
CA LYS A 118 16.05 -26.82 -8.40
C LYS A 118 14.91 -26.08 -9.12
N GLU A 119 14.45 -24.92 -8.61
CA GLU A 119 13.41 -24.13 -9.27
C GLU A 119 13.80 -23.74 -10.70
N PHE A 120 15.09 -23.56 -10.98
CA PHE A 120 15.59 -23.30 -12.33
C PHE A 120 15.12 -24.33 -13.37
N PHE A 121 14.89 -25.57 -12.96
CA PHE A 121 14.44 -26.69 -13.80
C PHE A 121 12.96 -27.03 -13.61
N ASN A 122 12.23 -26.19 -12.81
CA ASN A 122 10.82 -26.44 -12.51
C ASN A 122 9.97 -26.10 -13.75
N THR A 123 9.10 -27.02 -14.16
CA THR A 123 8.21 -26.87 -15.31
C THR A 123 6.74 -26.83 -14.93
N SER A 124 6.43 -26.80 -13.63
CA SER A 124 5.04 -26.69 -13.15
C SER A 124 4.39 -25.37 -13.60
N LYS A 125 3.09 -25.40 -13.87
CA LYS A 125 2.35 -24.23 -14.40
C LYS A 125 1.33 -23.72 -13.40
N THR A 126 1.13 -22.40 -13.40
CA THR A 126 0.06 -21.73 -12.67
C THR A 126 -1.31 -22.27 -13.11
N VAL A 127 -2.16 -22.56 -12.15
CA VAL A 127 -3.57 -22.87 -12.37
C VAL A 127 -4.43 -21.65 -12.16
N GLU A 128 -5.65 -21.68 -12.67
CA GLU A 128 -6.59 -20.56 -12.49
C GLU A 128 -6.91 -20.35 -11.01
N ASN A 129 -6.92 -19.09 -10.58
CA ASN A 129 -7.16 -18.68 -9.19
C ASN A 129 -6.19 -19.30 -8.17
N GLU A 130 -4.95 -19.62 -8.59
CA GLU A 130 -3.94 -20.13 -7.68
C GLU A 130 -3.61 -19.11 -6.58
N SER A 131 -3.55 -19.59 -5.33
CA SER A 131 -3.16 -18.73 -4.21
C SER A 131 -1.65 -18.42 -4.25
N VAL A 132 -1.26 -17.30 -3.63
CA VAL A 132 0.17 -16.97 -3.44
C VAL A 132 0.89 -18.10 -2.68
N TYR A 133 0.22 -18.66 -1.66
CA TYR A 133 0.77 -19.77 -0.87
C TYR A 133 1.06 -21.00 -1.73
N ASP A 134 0.10 -21.46 -2.54
CA ASP A 134 0.24 -22.67 -3.36
C ASP A 134 1.31 -22.48 -4.44
N PHE A 135 1.29 -21.32 -5.12
CA PHE A 135 2.27 -20.97 -6.14
C PHE A 135 3.71 -21.05 -5.61
N PHE A 136 4.01 -20.41 -4.49
CA PHE A 136 5.36 -20.40 -3.95
C PHE A 136 5.75 -21.73 -3.29
N THR A 137 4.81 -22.45 -2.66
CA THR A 137 5.08 -23.72 -2.03
C THR A 137 5.42 -24.81 -3.07
N ARG A 138 4.72 -24.86 -4.20
CA ARG A 138 5.03 -25.82 -5.27
C ARG A 138 6.33 -25.54 -6.01
N ARG A 139 6.77 -24.27 -6.03
CA ARG A 139 7.98 -23.85 -6.75
C ARG A 139 9.23 -23.86 -5.88
N PHE A 140 9.10 -23.42 -4.66
CA PHE A 140 10.23 -23.27 -3.73
C PHE A 140 10.14 -24.27 -2.58
N SER A 141 9.53 -23.89 -1.48
CA SER A 141 9.26 -24.77 -0.36
C SER A 141 8.31 -24.09 0.63
N LYS A 142 7.72 -24.88 1.52
CA LYS A 142 6.89 -24.35 2.61
C LYS A 142 7.68 -23.40 3.52
N ASP A 143 8.91 -23.75 3.90
CA ASP A 143 9.79 -22.93 4.73
C ASP A 143 10.12 -21.58 4.06
N PHE A 144 10.48 -21.58 2.78
CA PHE A 144 10.69 -20.36 2.01
C PHE A 144 9.42 -19.51 1.95
N THR A 145 8.29 -20.13 1.67
CA THR A 145 7.00 -19.44 1.57
C THR A 145 6.62 -18.78 2.90
N GLN A 146 6.75 -19.49 4.02
CA GLN A 146 6.39 -19.01 5.34
C GLN A 146 7.31 -17.90 5.87
N TYR A 147 8.62 -17.98 5.63
CA TYR A 147 9.57 -17.01 6.18
C TYR A 147 10.01 -15.90 5.20
N THR A 148 9.53 -15.92 3.96
CA THR A 148 9.86 -14.88 2.99
C THR A 148 8.61 -14.26 2.37
N ILE A 149 7.74 -15.10 1.81
CA ILE A 149 6.60 -14.63 1.03
C ILE A 149 5.46 -14.17 1.93
N ASP A 150 5.14 -14.93 2.97
CA ASP A 150 4.09 -14.59 3.91
C ASP A 150 4.34 -13.22 4.60
N PRO A 151 5.50 -12.98 5.24
CA PRO A 151 5.77 -11.69 5.84
C PRO A 151 5.87 -10.56 4.81
N PHE A 152 6.38 -10.82 3.58
CA PHE A 152 6.41 -9.82 2.53
C PHE A 152 4.99 -9.42 2.09
N ALA A 153 4.11 -10.39 1.84
CA ALA A 153 2.72 -10.13 1.46
C ALA A 153 1.94 -9.44 2.59
N THR A 154 2.20 -9.83 3.85
CA THR A 154 1.65 -9.15 5.02
C THR A 154 2.11 -7.69 5.08
N GLY A 155 3.39 -7.41 4.81
CA GLY A 155 3.93 -6.05 4.81
C GLY A 155 3.39 -5.16 3.67
N VAL A 156 2.95 -5.72 2.55
CA VAL A 156 2.44 -4.97 1.38
C VAL A 156 0.92 -4.92 1.36
N TYR A 157 0.26 -6.05 1.61
CA TYR A 157 -1.20 -6.20 1.47
C TYR A 157 -1.93 -6.33 2.81
N ALA A 158 -1.21 -6.44 3.93
CA ALA A 158 -1.75 -6.87 5.23
C ALA A 158 -2.60 -8.16 5.10
N GLY A 159 -2.27 -8.99 4.11
CA GLY A 159 -3.11 -10.06 3.57
C GLY A 159 -2.65 -11.46 4.00
N ASN A 160 -3.56 -12.42 3.83
CA ASN A 160 -3.29 -13.83 4.00
C ASN A 160 -2.94 -14.46 2.65
N ILE A 161 -1.72 -14.97 2.48
CA ILE A 161 -1.22 -15.54 1.22
C ILE A 161 -2.01 -16.76 0.73
N LYS A 162 -2.83 -17.39 1.59
CA LYS A 162 -3.73 -18.48 1.20
C LYS A 162 -4.99 -17.99 0.49
N GLN A 163 -5.31 -16.70 0.62
CA GLN A 163 -6.49 -16.06 0.00
C GLN A 163 -6.11 -15.14 -1.16
N LEU A 164 -4.93 -14.51 -1.07
CA LEU A 164 -4.42 -13.66 -2.14
C LEU A 164 -4.13 -14.49 -3.40
N LEU A 165 -4.57 -14.00 -4.57
CA LEU A 165 -4.33 -14.64 -5.86
C LEU A 165 -2.97 -14.20 -6.42
N ILE A 166 -2.18 -15.16 -6.91
CA ILE A 166 -0.86 -14.87 -7.48
C ILE A 166 -0.93 -13.97 -8.70
N GLU A 167 -1.92 -14.15 -9.56
CA GLU A 167 -2.11 -13.38 -10.77
C GLU A 167 -2.51 -11.91 -10.50
N GLU A 168 -3.15 -11.63 -9.35
CA GLU A 168 -3.54 -10.28 -8.94
C GLU A 168 -2.44 -9.57 -8.13
N THR A 169 -1.62 -10.33 -7.39
CA THR A 169 -0.57 -9.78 -6.51
C THR A 169 0.79 -9.67 -7.19
N PHE A 170 1.18 -10.70 -7.96
CA PHE A 170 2.50 -10.79 -8.62
C PHE A 170 2.38 -11.22 -10.09
N PRO A 171 1.61 -10.50 -10.93
CA PRO A 171 1.39 -10.88 -12.33
C PRO A 171 2.68 -11.04 -13.13
N GLN A 172 3.74 -10.29 -12.76
CA GLN A 172 5.06 -10.40 -13.42
C GLN A 172 5.69 -11.77 -13.21
N LEU A 173 5.52 -12.41 -12.03
CA LEU A 173 6.05 -13.74 -11.75
C LEU A 173 5.31 -14.82 -12.55
N VAL A 174 3.99 -14.67 -12.68
CA VAL A 174 3.17 -15.54 -13.55
C VAL A 174 3.60 -15.41 -15.03
N ALA A 175 3.90 -14.18 -15.47
CA ALA A 175 4.41 -13.95 -16.82
C ALA A 175 5.78 -14.60 -17.05
N LEU A 176 6.70 -14.51 -16.08
CA LEU A 176 8.01 -15.20 -16.15
C LEU A 176 7.87 -16.71 -16.19
N GLU A 177 6.95 -17.26 -15.39
CA GLU A 177 6.64 -18.70 -15.43
C GLU A 177 6.13 -19.14 -16.80
N LYS A 178 5.17 -18.41 -17.38
CA LYS A 178 4.62 -18.72 -18.69
C LYS A 178 5.65 -18.66 -19.81
N GLU A 179 6.55 -17.67 -19.77
CA GLU A 179 7.52 -17.40 -20.83
C GLU A 179 8.76 -18.32 -20.72
N TYR A 180 9.24 -18.59 -19.50
CA TYR A 180 10.53 -19.29 -19.27
C TYR A 180 10.37 -20.64 -18.56
N GLY A 181 9.18 -20.99 -18.08
CA GLY A 181 8.91 -22.18 -17.27
C GLY A 181 9.37 -22.06 -15.82
N SER A 182 10.33 -21.20 -15.52
CA SER A 182 10.93 -20.97 -14.21
C SER A 182 11.04 -19.48 -13.91
N ILE A 183 10.77 -19.09 -12.67
CA ILE A 183 10.91 -17.71 -12.20
C ILE A 183 12.39 -17.32 -12.18
N ILE A 184 13.26 -18.18 -11.61
CA ILE A 184 14.71 -17.91 -11.51
C ILE A 184 15.31 -17.77 -12.91
N LYS A 185 15.00 -18.67 -13.83
CA LYS A 185 15.46 -18.60 -15.22
C LYS A 185 14.97 -17.32 -15.91
N GLY A 186 13.72 -16.94 -15.70
CA GLY A 186 13.13 -15.70 -16.23
C GLY A 186 13.83 -14.45 -15.71
N LEU A 187 14.11 -14.38 -14.39
CA LEU A 187 14.84 -13.27 -13.78
C LEU A 187 16.27 -13.15 -14.30
N PHE A 188 16.97 -14.26 -14.52
CA PHE A 188 18.30 -14.24 -15.13
C PHE A 188 18.28 -13.72 -16.57
N LYS A 189 17.25 -14.06 -17.37
CA LYS A 189 17.15 -13.63 -18.77
C LYS A 189 16.64 -12.20 -18.94
N LYS A 190 15.64 -11.78 -18.17
CA LYS A 190 14.99 -10.46 -18.25
C LYS A 190 15.68 -9.41 -17.40
N GLY A 191 16.49 -9.83 -16.42
CA GLY A 191 17.00 -8.96 -15.37
C GLY A 191 15.96 -8.65 -14.28
N PHE A 192 16.39 -7.95 -13.23
CA PHE A 192 15.57 -7.64 -12.04
C PHE A 192 14.69 -6.38 -12.20
N GLY A 193 14.46 -5.92 -13.43
CA GLY A 193 13.68 -4.71 -13.71
C GLY A 193 14.46 -3.41 -13.42
N ALA A 194 13.79 -2.28 -13.63
CA ALA A 194 14.38 -0.96 -13.38
C ALA A 194 14.68 -0.78 -11.89
N ARG A 195 15.83 -0.15 -11.59
CA ARG A 195 16.23 0.15 -10.22
C ARG A 195 15.27 1.20 -9.63
N ARG A 196 14.57 0.84 -8.56
CA ARG A 196 13.73 1.75 -7.78
C ARG A 196 14.48 2.19 -6.52
N ARG A 197 14.31 3.45 -6.13
CA ARG A 197 14.84 4.00 -4.87
C ARG A 197 13.71 4.24 -3.89
N THR A 198 13.93 3.84 -2.64
CA THR A 198 13.00 4.13 -1.54
C THR A 198 13.21 5.56 -1.09
N ALA A 199 12.17 6.35 -1.02
CA ALA A 199 12.24 7.75 -0.63
C ALA A 199 10.98 8.19 0.13
N THR A 200 11.06 9.38 0.70
CA THR A 200 9.97 10.17 1.27
C THR A 200 10.24 11.64 0.94
N PHE A 201 9.56 12.57 1.60
CA PHE A 201 9.84 14.01 1.48
C PHE A 201 10.24 14.58 2.85
N ASN A 202 10.98 15.67 2.85
CA ASN A 202 11.43 16.33 4.08
C ASN A 202 10.29 16.67 5.05
N GLY A 203 9.10 17.02 4.53
CA GLY A 203 7.89 17.28 5.30
C GLY A 203 6.94 16.07 5.40
N GLY A 204 7.38 14.86 5.03
CA GLY A 204 6.55 13.66 4.95
C GLY A 204 5.85 13.49 3.59
N LEU A 205 5.21 12.34 3.39
CA LEU A 205 4.57 11.98 2.12
C LEU A 205 3.41 12.91 1.74
N GLN A 206 2.77 13.55 2.71
CA GLN A 206 1.69 14.51 2.46
C GLN A 206 2.16 15.73 1.65
N THR A 207 3.48 16.02 1.62
CA THR A 207 4.06 17.03 0.74
C THR A 207 3.65 16.82 -0.72
N LEU A 208 3.61 15.58 -1.20
CA LEU A 208 3.21 15.25 -2.57
C LEU A 208 1.74 15.62 -2.84
N THR A 209 0.84 15.21 -1.98
CA THR A 209 -0.60 15.48 -2.14
C THR A 209 -0.94 16.95 -1.96
N ASN A 210 -0.28 17.65 -1.04
CA ASN A 210 -0.42 19.08 -0.86
C ASN A 210 0.05 19.86 -2.09
N THR A 211 1.19 19.48 -2.67
CA THR A 211 1.71 20.11 -3.88
C THR A 211 0.75 19.89 -5.07
N LEU A 212 0.23 18.69 -5.25
CA LEU A 212 -0.78 18.44 -6.29
C LEU A 212 -2.03 19.31 -6.08
N ALA A 213 -2.55 19.39 -4.86
CA ALA A 213 -3.73 20.19 -4.55
C ALA A 213 -3.52 21.69 -4.85
N GLN A 214 -2.32 22.23 -4.67
CA GLN A 214 -1.98 23.61 -5.00
C GLN A 214 -2.03 23.94 -6.51
N HIS A 215 -1.91 22.93 -7.36
CA HIS A 215 -1.97 23.08 -8.82
C HIS A 215 -3.37 22.83 -9.43
N ILE A 216 -4.37 22.60 -8.59
CA ILE A 216 -5.73 22.25 -9.00
C ILE A 216 -6.68 23.39 -8.59
N SER A 217 -7.36 23.98 -9.60
CA SER A 217 -8.24 25.13 -9.37
C SER A 217 -9.65 24.74 -8.89
N ASN A 218 -10.14 23.55 -9.25
CA ASN A 218 -11.54 23.17 -9.07
C ASN A 218 -11.70 21.96 -8.13
N ILE A 219 -11.50 22.21 -6.82
CA ILE A 219 -11.70 21.24 -5.73
C ILE A 219 -12.86 21.68 -4.86
N SER A 220 -13.82 20.79 -4.58
CA SER A 220 -14.89 20.99 -3.59
C SER A 220 -14.70 20.02 -2.43
N LEU A 221 -14.19 20.52 -1.30
CA LEU A 221 -14.07 19.77 -0.04
C LEU A 221 -15.42 19.69 0.67
N GLN A 222 -15.53 18.83 1.69
CA GLN A 222 -16.75 18.60 2.47
C GLN A 222 -17.97 18.34 1.55
N THR A 223 -17.72 17.68 0.42
CA THR A 223 -18.72 17.41 -0.60
C THR A 223 -18.77 15.91 -0.87
N LYS A 224 -19.82 15.26 -0.36
CA LYS A 224 -20.03 13.81 -0.48
C LYS A 224 -20.92 13.50 -1.68
N ALA A 225 -20.42 12.65 -2.59
CA ALA A 225 -21.24 12.04 -3.63
C ALA A 225 -22.16 10.98 -3.01
N LEU A 226 -23.45 10.99 -3.35
CA LEU A 226 -24.50 10.14 -2.76
C LEU A 226 -24.99 9.07 -3.72
N SER A 227 -25.34 9.43 -4.96
CA SER A 227 -25.83 8.49 -5.97
C SER A 227 -25.55 8.98 -7.38
N ILE A 228 -25.49 8.05 -8.33
CA ILE A 228 -25.34 8.30 -9.77
C ILE A 228 -26.56 7.73 -10.47
N SER A 229 -27.23 8.54 -11.30
CA SER A 229 -28.30 8.10 -12.19
C SER A 229 -27.99 8.45 -13.66
N LYS A 230 -28.66 7.77 -14.58
CA LYS A 230 -28.65 8.12 -16.00
C LYS A 230 -29.79 9.06 -16.31
N THR A 231 -29.52 10.07 -17.13
CA THR A 231 -30.50 10.97 -17.70
C THR A 231 -30.35 11.02 -19.23
N GLU A 232 -31.26 11.70 -19.91
CA GLU A 232 -31.14 11.94 -21.36
C GLU A 232 -29.89 12.77 -21.69
N ASP A 233 -29.48 13.68 -20.78
CA ASP A 233 -28.34 14.60 -20.94
C ASP A 233 -27.00 14.00 -20.49
N GLY A 234 -26.96 12.75 -19.99
CA GLY A 234 -25.74 12.09 -19.53
C GLY A 234 -25.87 11.43 -18.15
N LEU A 235 -24.90 11.67 -17.28
CA LEU A 235 -24.88 11.17 -15.90
C LEU A 235 -25.27 12.28 -14.93
N GLU A 236 -26.22 12.02 -14.07
CA GLU A 236 -26.56 12.92 -12.97
C GLU A 236 -25.99 12.39 -11.66
N LEU A 237 -25.17 13.19 -10.99
CA LEU A 237 -24.59 12.92 -9.69
C LEU A 237 -25.33 13.74 -8.63
N THR A 238 -25.91 13.06 -7.63
CA THR A 238 -26.43 13.68 -6.43
C THR A 238 -25.31 13.85 -5.42
N ILE A 239 -25.09 15.05 -4.93
CA ILE A 239 -24.09 15.38 -3.94
C ILE A 239 -24.73 16.01 -2.69
N ARG A 240 -24.03 15.90 -1.55
CA ARG A 240 -24.31 16.68 -0.35
C ARG A 240 -23.09 17.50 0.00
N LYS A 241 -23.25 18.80 0.01
CA LYS A 241 -22.22 19.75 0.44
C LYS A 241 -22.56 20.26 1.84
N ASP A 242 -21.63 20.11 2.76
CA ASP A 242 -21.83 20.54 4.15
C ASP A 242 -22.14 22.05 4.20
N GLY A 243 -23.22 22.41 4.91
CA GLY A 243 -23.72 23.77 4.99
C GLY A 243 -24.59 24.25 3.80
N PHE A 244 -24.65 23.49 2.68
CA PHE A 244 -25.37 23.90 1.45
C PHE A 244 -26.52 22.94 1.07
N GLY A 245 -26.56 21.74 1.64
CA GLY A 245 -27.60 20.75 1.38
C GLY A 245 -27.30 19.80 0.22
N ILE A 246 -28.38 19.32 -0.45
CA ILE A 246 -28.31 18.34 -1.57
C ILE A 246 -28.42 19.10 -2.87
N GLU A 247 -27.50 18.81 -3.79
CA GLU A 247 -27.44 19.38 -5.14
C GLU A 247 -27.27 18.26 -6.16
N LYS A 248 -27.53 18.57 -7.43
CA LYS A 248 -27.34 17.67 -8.57
C LYS A 248 -26.38 18.28 -9.56
N ILE A 249 -25.47 17.45 -10.09
CA ILE A 249 -24.47 17.83 -11.08
C ILE A 249 -24.64 16.93 -12.31
N VAL A 250 -24.81 17.53 -13.48
CA VAL A 250 -24.78 16.78 -14.75
C VAL A 250 -23.34 16.64 -15.22
N ALA A 251 -22.93 15.41 -15.45
CA ALA A 251 -21.56 15.06 -15.85
C ALA A 251 -21.54 14.35 -17.20
N SER A 252 -20.59 14.70 -18.06
CA SER A 252 -20.30 13.95 -19.28
C SER A 252 -19.56 12.63 -18.95
N SER A 253 -18.80 12.62 -17.87
CA SER A 253 -18.07 11.45 -17.39
C SER A 253 -17.83 11.54 -15.89
N ILE A 254 -17.87 10.41 -15.17
CA ILE A 254 -17.60 10.32 -13.74
C ILE A 254 -16.39 9.41 -13.54
N VAL A 255 -15.41 9.88 -12.78
CA VAL A 255 -14.24 9.08 -12.40
C VAL A 255 -14.21 8.90 -10.89
N PHE A 256 -14.33 7.66 -10.47
CA PHE A 256 -14.27 7.31 -9.05
C PHE A 256 -12.84 6.94 -8.63
N CYS A 257 -12.29 7.69 -7.66
CA CYS A 257 -10.91 7.56 -7.17
C CYS A 257 -10.82 7.07 -5.70
N GLY A 258 -11.94 6.66 -5.12
CA GLY A 258 -12.04 6.18 -3.74
C GLY A 258 -11.96 4.66 -3.60
N THR A 259 -12.50 4.16 -2.49
CA THR A 259 -12.50 2.74 -2.13
C THR A 259 -13.69 1.99 -2.74
N THR A 260 -13.60 0.65 -2.82
CA THR A 260 -14.68 -0.17 -3.42
C THR A 260 -15.99 -0.06 -2.65
N PHE A 261 -15.96 0.07 -1.33
CA PHE A 261 -17.17 0.19 -0.52
C PHE A 261 -17.90 1.52 -0.72
N HIS A 262 -17.18 2.64 -0.88
CA HIS A 262 -17.80 3.93 -1.25
C HIS A 262 -18.33 3.89 -2.69
N ALA A 263 -17.62 3.23 -3.62
CA ALA A 263 -18.13 3.02 -4.97
C ALA A 263 -19.41 2.17 -4.97
N ALA A 264 -19.47 1.14 -4.12
CA ALA A 264 -20.64 0.32 -3.97
C ALA A 264 -21.85 1.11 -3.43
N GLU A 265 -21.65 1.98 -2.44
CA GLU A 265 -22.69 2.88 -1.93
C GLU A 265 -23.23 3.78 -3.04
N LEU A 266 -22.33 4.42 -3.78
CA LEU A 266 -22.67 5.35 -4.86
C LEU A 266 -23.47 4.70 -6.00
N LEU A 267 -23.15 3.44 -6.32
CA LEU A 267 -23.75 2.68 -7.42
C LEU A 267 -24.98 1.87 -7.01
N ASN A 268 -25.33 1.83 -5.72
CA ASN A 268 -26.31 0.87 -5.18
C ASN A 268 -27.70 1.03 -5.79
N GLU A 269 -28.14 2.25 -6.02
CA GLU A 269 -29.53 2.54 -6.46
C GLU A 269 -29.77 2.15 -7.93
N HIS A 270 -28.89 2.61 -8.84
CA HIS A 270 -29.11 2.47 -10.28
C HIS A 270 -28.20 1.44 -10.97
N PHE A 271 -27.18 0.92 -10.26
CA PHE A 271 -26.17 -0.01 -10.76
C PHE A 271 -25.91 -1.17 -9.80
N SER A 272 -26.99 -1.72 -9.19
CA SER A 272 -26.92 -2.69 -8.10
C SER A 272 -26.07 -3.93 -8.40
N ALA A 273 -26.09 -4.43 -9.65
CA ALA A 273 -25.28 -5.57 -10.08
C ALA A 273 -23.76 -5.32 -10.03
N TYR A 274 -23.33 -4.06 -10.11
CA TYR A 274 -21.94 -3.65 -9.94
C TYR A 274 -21.65 -3.39 -8.47
N ALA A 275 -22.56 -2.72 -7.78
CA ALA A 275 -22.45 -2.42 -6.36
C ALA A 275 -22.26 -3.69 -5.52
N SER A 276 -22.98 -4.77 -5.80
CA SER A 276 -22.86 -6.06 -5.09
C SER A 276 -21.45 -6.65 -5.19
N LYS A 277 -20.81 -6.59 -6.37
CA LYS A 277 -19.43 -7.08 -6.56
C LYS A 277 -18.39 -6.21 -5.86
N LEU A 278 -18.57 -4.89 -5.89
CA LEU A 278 -17.68 -3.95 -5.18
C LEU A 278 -17.79 -4.09 -3.67
N LYS A 279 -19.00 -4.33 -3.13
CA LYS A 279 -19.27 -4.55 -1.71
C LYS A 279 -18.62 -5.83 -1.17
N ALA A 280 -18.46 -6.85 -2.03
CA ALA A 280 -17.85 -8.13 -1.66
C ALA A 280 -16.33 -8.04 -1.45
N VAL A 281 -15.68 -6.97 -1.95
CA VAL A 281 -14.22 -6.79 -1.80
C VAL A 281 -13.86 -6.57 -0.34
N GLN A 282 -13.00 -7.42 0.18
CA GLN A 282 -12.54 -7.36 1.57
C GLN A 282 -11.42 -6.33 1.72
N TYR A 283 -11.34 -5.75 2.90
CA TYR A 283 -10.26 -4.84 3.33
C TYR A 283 -9.66 -5.34 4.64
N ALA A 284 -8.35 -5.37 4.70
CA ALA A 284 -7.65 -5.67 5.94
C ALA A 284 -7.81 -4.51 6.94
N PRO A 285 -8.29 -4.76 8.18
CA PRO A 285 -8.22 -3.76 9.23
C PRO A 285 -6.80 -3.69 9.79
N MET A 286 -6.33 -2.48 10.12
CA MET A 286 -4.97 -2.25 10.60
C MET A 286 -4.93 -1.22 11.73
N LYS A 287 -4.02 -1.44 12.67
CA LYS A 287 -3.56 -0.45 13.65
C LYS A 287 -2.05 -0.22 13.46
N ALA A 288 -1.59 0.98 13.75
CA ALA A 288 -0.17 1.32 13.79
C ALA A 288 0.16 1.95 15.13
N VAL A 289 1.21 1.45 15.77
CA VAL A 289 1.80 2.03 16.99
C VAL A 289 3.13 2.67 16.63
N TYR A 290 3.19 3.97 16.85
CA TYR A 290 4.40 4.77 16.73
C TYR A 290 5.02 4.85 18.13
N ALA A 291 6.23 4.33 18.29
CA ALA A 291 6.93 4.35 19.58
C ALA A 291 8.36 4.87 19.40
N ALA A 292 8.74 5.82 20.25
CA ALA A 292 10.11 6.32 20.29
C ALA A 292 10.79 5.93 21.60
N PHE A 293 12.10 5.67 21.52
CA PHE A 293 12.94 5.29 22.65
C PHE A 293 14.27 6.04 22.56
N LYS A 294 14.90 6.29 23.71
CA LYS A 294 16.28 6.82 23.73
C LYS A 294 17.22 5.81 23.07
N ARG A 295 18.07 6.30 22.15
CA ARG A 295 19.01 5.43 21.43
C ARG A 295 19.94 4.63 22.38
N LYS A 296 20.34 5.22 23.47
CA LYS A 296 21.20 4.59 24.49
C LYS A 296 20.56 3.35 25.17
N ASP A 297 19.23 3.29 25.18
CA ASP A 297 18.48 2.21 25.83
C ASP A 297 18.18 1.03 24.87
N ILE A 298 18.59 1.13 23.60
CA ILE A 298 18.37 0.11 22.58
C ILE A 298 19.67 -0.63 22.29
N ASN A 299 19.75 -1.92 22.65
CA ASN A 299 20.95 -2.73 22.38
C ASN A 299 21.01 -3.28 20.95
N HIS A 300 19.88 -3.38 20.23
CA HIS A 300 19.86 -3.78 18.83
C HIS A 300 20.42 -2.67 17.94
N SER A 301 21.19 -3.03 16.91
CA SER A 301 21.83 -2.05 16.01
C SER A 301 20.84 -1.22 15.18
N MET A 302 19.67 -1.80 14.87
CA MET A 302 18.63 -1.22 14.00
C MET A 302 19.13 -0.75 12.64
N ARG A 303 20.20 -1.37 12.10
CA ARG A 303 20.79 -1.01 10.79
C ARG A 303 20.03 -1.70 9.66
N GLY A 304 18.78 -1.30 9.45
CA GLY A 304 17.88 -1.85 8.43
C GLY A 304 16.60 -1.07 8.26
N PHE A 305 15.75 -1.56 7.37
CA PHE A 305 14.43 -0.98 7.12
C PHE A 305 13.48 -1.25 8.29
N GLY A 306 13.55 -2.46 8.84
CA GLY A 306 12.64 -2.94 9.85
C GLY A 306 12.60 -4.46 9.88
N CYS A 307 11.66 -5.01 10.65
CA CYS A 307 11.43 -6.42 10.81
C CYS A 307 9.99 -6.79 10.43
N LEU A 308 9.79 -7.87 9.70
CA LEU A 308 8.49 -8.44 9.43
C LEU A 308 8.29 -9.72 10.26
N TYR A 309 7.06 -9.99 10.66
CA TYR A 309 6.69 -11.11 11.51
C TYR A 309 5.85 -12.10 10.70
N PRO A 310 6.40 -13.28 10.38
CA PRO A 310 5.65 -14.34 9.72
C PRO A 310 4.45 -14.80 10.57
N SER A 311 3.35 -15.14 9.93
CA SER A 311 2.13 -15.60 10.63
C SER A 311 2.37 -16.86 11.48
N VAL A 312 3.35 -17.70 11.09
CA VAL A 312 3.72 -18.92 11.84
C VAL A 312 4.39 -18.64 13.18
N GLU A 313 4.91 -17.45 13.42
CA GLU A 313 5.55 -17.05 14.68
C GLU A 313 4.54 -16.55 15.72
N ALA A 314 3.26 -16.44 15.36
CA ALA A 314 2.16 -16.00 16.24
C ALA A 314 2.48 -14.72 17.05
N SER A 315 3.14 -13.76 16.40
CA SER A 315 3.51 -12.48 17.00
C SER A 315 2.32 -11.52 17.07
N PHE A 316 2.28 -10.65 18.08
CA PHE A 316 1.31 -9.55 18.12
C PHE A 316 1.54 -8.52 17.02
N LEU A 317 2.80 -8.29 16.63
CA LEU A 317 3.18 -7.41 15.55
C LEU A 317 3.16 -8.16 14.19
N ALA A 318 2.63 -7.53 13.17
CA ALA A 318 2.72 -7.98 11.77
C ALA A 318 4.01 -7.48 11.10
N GLY A 319 4.52 -6.32 11.52
CA GLY A 319 5.75 -5.72 11.05
C GLY A 319 6.13 -4.49 11.85
N THR A 320 7.41 -4.11 11.79
CA THR A 320 7.90 -2.83 12.32
C THR A 320 8.85 -2.18 11.33
N ILE A 321 8.69 -0.88 11.12
CA ILE A 321 9.61 -0.02 10.36
C ILE A 321 10.44 0.78 11.36
N TRP A 322 11.75 0.85 11.14
CA TRP A 322 12.66 1.63 11.96
C TRP A 322 12.88 3.00 11.31
N ASN A 323 11.87 3.89 11.45
CA ASN A 323 11.78 5.13 10.70
C ASN A 323 13.03 6.01 10.81
N SER A 324 13.56 6.21 12.03
CA SER A 324 14.75 7.02 12.25
C SER A 324 16.06 6.37 11.74
N SER A 325 16.04 5.06 11.42
CA SER A 325 17.21 4.38 10.81
C SER A 325 17.30 4.61 9.31
N ILE A 326 16.16 4.88 8.66
CA ILE A 326 16.08 5.00 7.20
C ILE A 326 15.82 6.43 6.74
N PHE A 327 15.18 7.28 7.56
CA PHE A 327 14.91 8.68 7.23
C PHE A 327 15.35 9.59 8.37
N LYS A 328 15.80 10.80 8.01
CA LYS A 328 16.20 11.83 8.96
C LYS A 328 14.97 12.53 9.55
N ASN A 329 15.19 13.28 10.63
CA ASN A 329 14.20 14.20 11.21
C ASN A 329 12.83 13.57 11.51
N ARG A 330 12.81 12.29 11.89
CA ARG A 330 11.59 11.58 12.29
C ARG A 330 11.34 11.65 13.80
N SER A 331 12.38 11.94 14.58
CA SER A 331 12.38 12.06 16.04
C SER A 331 13.51 12.99 16.49
N PRO A 332 13.58 13.40 17.78
CA PRO A 332 14.76 14.01 18.37
C PRO A 332 16.03 13.21 18.12
N LYS A 333 17.21 13.86 18.04
CA LYS A 333 18.49 13.25 17.61
C LYS A 333 18.92 12.05 18.44
N ASP A 334 18.62 12.06 19.73
CA ASP A 334 18.99 11.01 20.68
C ASP A 334 17.94 9.91 20.82
N GLU A 335 16.90 9.93 19.98
CA GLU A 335 15.78 9.00 19.98
C GLU A 335 15.64 8.27 18.65
N VAL A 336 15.01 7.11 18.72
CA VAL A 336 14.68 6.29 17.55
C VAL A 336 13.17 6.06 17.51
N LEU A 337 12.53 6.52 16.46
CA LEU A 337 11.13 6.29 16.16
C LEU A 337 10.96 5.00 15.37
N THR A 338 9.98 4.19 15.78
CA THR A 338 9.51 3.00 15.07
C THR A 338 8.02 3.12 14.76
N THR A 339 7.59 2.50 13.66
CA THR A 339 6.17 2.29 13.33
C THR A 339 5.90 0.80 13.31
N SER A 340 5.05 0.30 14.21
CA SER A 340 4.69 -1.11 14.33
C SER A 340 3.26 -1.34 13.88
N PHE A 341 3.03 -2.32 13.01
CA PHE A 341 1.74 -2.65 12.44
C PHE A 341 1.12 -3.85 13.14
N ILE A 342 -0.18 -3.78 13.41
CA ILE A 342 -0.98 -4.78 14.12
C ILE A 342 -2.25 -5.06 13.32
N GLY A 343 -2.71 -6.31 13.31
CA GLY A 343 -3.94 -6.71 12.64
C GLY A 343 -3.69 -7.36 11.28
N GLY A 344 -4.33 -6.84 10.24
CA GLY A 344 -4.35 -7.48 8.92
C GLY A 344 -5.28 -8.69 8.88
N MET A 345 -5.23 -9.43 7.76
CA MET A 345 -6.10 -10.60 7.55
C MET A 345 -5.72 -11.82 8.38
N HIS A 346 -4.53 -11.82 9.00
CA HIS A 346 -4.14 -12.91 9.90
C HIS A 346 -4.74 -12.76 11.30
N HIS A 347 -4.81 -11.52 11.81
CA HIS A 347 -5.25 -11.21 13.16
C HIS A 347 -6.14 -9.97 13.21
N PRO A 348 -7.29 -9.95 12.49
CA PRO A 348 -8.20 -8.80 12.49
C PRO A 348 -8.72 -8.46 13.89
N GLU A 349 -8.83 -9.48 14.77
CA GLU A 349 -9.28 -9.37 16.15
C GLU A 349 -8.36 -8.49 17.01
N TYR A 350 -7.09 -8.29 16.64
CA TYR A 350 -6.20 -7.41 17.39
C TYR A 350 -6.52 -5.93 17.20
N THR A 351 -7.23 -5.58 16.11
CA THR A 351 -7.55 -4.18 15.80
C THR A 351 -8.72 -3.63 16.61
N VAL A 352 -9.53 -4.50 17.23
CA VAL A 352 -10.68 -4.10 18.08
C VAL A 352 -10.34 -3.98 19.56
N LEU A 353 -9.10 -4.32 19.94
CA LEU A 353 -8.58 -4.07 21.29
C LEU A 353 -8.54 -2.56 21.56
N ASN A 354 -8.62 -2.15 22.83
CA ASN A 354 -8.48 -0.75 23.19
C ASN A 354 -7.05 -0.25 22.96
N ASP A 355 -6.90 1.04 22.74
CA ASP A 355 -5.61 1.62 22.35
C ASP A 355 -4.53 1.47 23.44
N GLU A 356 -4.89 1.43 24.73
CA GLU A 356 -3.92 1.24 25.82
C GLU A 356 -3.36 -0.19 25.79
N GLU A 357 -4.20 -1.19 25.63
CA GLU A 357 -3.76 -2.60 25.50
C GLU A 357 -2.89 -2.78 24.26
N ILE A 358 -3.25 -2.13 23.14
CA ILE A 358 -2.46 -2.16 21.90
C ILE A 358 -1.07 -1.55 22.14
N LYS A 359 -0.98 -0.40 22.81
CA LYS A 359 0.28 0.26 23.16
C LYS A 359 1.16 -0.65 24.04
N GLU A 360 0.59 -1.16 25.12
CA GLU A 360 1.33 -2.01 26.06
C GLU A 360 1.89 -3.25 25.39
N ARG A 361 1.07 -3.98 24.63
CA ARG A 361 1.49 -5.20 23.94
C ARG A 361 2.52 -4.93 22.86
N ALA A 362 2.34 -3.88 22.05
CA ALA A 362 3.29 -3.50 21.02
C ALA A 362 4.63 -3.05 21.61
N VAL A 363 4.63 -2.20 22.63
CA VAL A 363 5.83 -1.75 23.33
C VAL A 363 6.56 -2.92 23.99
N SER A 364 5.83 -3.81 24.64
CA SER A 364 6.41 -5.02 25.27
C SER A 364 7.12 -5.90 24.25
N GLN A 365 6.47 -6.16 23.10
CA GLN A 365 7.05 -6.94 22.01
C GLN A 365 8.31 -6.25 21.45
N LEU A 366 8.27 -4.95 21.18
CA LEU A 366 9.43 -4.18 20.69
C LEU A 366 10.61 -4.22 21.66
N LYS A 367 10.33 -4.05 22.96
CA LYS A 367 11.37 -4.13 24.02
C LYS A 367 12.06 -5.48 24.03
N LYS A 368 11.29 -6.55 23.91
CA LYS A 368 11.82 -7.92 23.82
C LYS A 368 12.67 -8.12 22.56
N ASP A 369 12.11 -7.78 21.38
CA ASP A 369 12.71 -8.12 20.08
C ASP A 369 13.96 -7.30 19.77
N LEU A 370 14.00 -6.04 20.21
CA LEU A 370 15.10 -5.10 19.98
C LEU A 370 16.01 -4.93 21.21
N ASN A 371 15.76 -5.72 22.28
CA ASN A 371 16.49 -5.65 23.54
C ASN A 371 16.58 -4.21 24.09
N ILE A 372 15.39 -3.59 24.28
CA ILE A 372 15.24 -2.22 24.79
C ILE A 372 15.03 -2.27 26.30
N THR A 373 15.87 -1.55 27.05
CA THR A 373 15.83 -1.50 28.51
C THR A 373 15.01 -0.32 29.05
N GLY A 374 14.95 0.79 28.31
CA GLY A 374 14.21 2.01 28.69
C GLY A 374 12.70 1.93 28.46
N ASN A 375 11.99 2.93 28.93
CA ASN A 375 10.59 3.15 28.61
C ASN A 375 10.48 4.03 27.36
N PRO A 376 9.36 3.93 26.60
CA PRO A 376 9.15 4.82 25.46
C PRO A 376 9.04 6.27 25.92
N THR A 377 9.64 7.18 25.16
CA THR A 377 9.55 8.63 25.34
C THR A 377 8.31 9.22 24.66
N PHE A 378 7.80 8.47 23.67
CA PHE A 378 6.61 8.83 22.90
C PHE A 378 5.89 7.56 22.45
N VAL A 379 4.54 7.56 22.53
CA VAL A 379 3.70 6.51 21.95
C VAL A 379 2.44 7.15 21.37
N HIS A 380 2.10 6.80 20.13
CA HIS A 380 0.87 7.20 19.47
C HIS A 380 0.25 6.02 18.74
N VAL A 381 -1.08 5.96 18.64
CA VAL A 381 -1.80 4.92 17.90
C VAL A 381 -2.65 5.55 16.81
N ALA A 382 -2.62 4.96 15.63
CA ALA A 382 -3.55 5.25 14.56
C ALA A 382 -4.17 3.95 14.04
N GLY A 383 -5.33 4.02 13.38
CA GLY A 383 -5.98 2.82 12.90
C GLY A 383 -6.90 3.06 11.72
N TRP A 384 -7.13 1.98 10.96
CA TRP A 384 -8.00 1.95 9.80
C TRP A 384 -8.83 0.66 9.84
N GLU A 385 -10.14 0.79 9.93
CA GLU A 385 -11.05 -0.37 9.87
C GLU A 385 -10.99 -1.08 8.51
N LYS A 386 -10.73 -0.31 7.47
CA LYS A 386 -10.64 -0.76 6.07
C LYS A 386 -9.40 -0.17 5.41
N ALA A 387 -8.21 -0.67 5.78
CA ALA A 387 -6.94 -0.10 5.33
C ALA A 387 -6.58 -0.51 3.89
N ILE A 388 -6.48 -1.81 3.62
CA ILE A 388 -5.89 -2.34 2.39
C ILE A 388 -6.85 -3.32 1.71
N PRO A 389 -7.23 -3.06 0.42
CA PRO A 389 -8.05 -3.99 -0.35
C PRO A 389 -7.32 -5.32 -0.55
N GLN A 390 -8.03 -6.43 -0.41
CA GLN A 390 -7.46 -7.76 -0.60
C GLN A 390 -7.51 -8.17 -2.06
N TYR A 391 -6.38 -8.59 -2.58
CA TYR A 391 -6.18 -9.00 -3.97
C TYR A 391 -6.54 -10.47 -4.14
N ASP A 392 -7.78 -10.78 -3.80
CA ASP A 392 -8.41 -12.09 -3.81
C ASP A 392 -9.40 -12.27 -4.98
N ILE A 393 -10.17 -13.35 -4.95
CA ILE A 393 -11.17 -13.65 -5.98
C ILE A 393 -12.26 -12.57 -6.06
N HIS A 394 -12.64 -11.95 -4.94
CA HIS A 394 -13.70 -10.93 -4.92
C HIS A 394 -13.23 -9.67 -5.64
N LEU A 395 -11.98 -9.26 -5.43
CA LEU A 395 -11.41 -8.11 -6.16
C LEU A 395 -11.26 -8.41 -7.65
N LYS A 396 -10.80 -9.60 -8.02
CA LYS A 396 -10.71 -10.05 -9.43
C LYS A 396 -12.07 -9.94 -10.13
N GLU A 397 -13.12 -10.48 -9.48
CA GLU A 397 -14.49 -10.41 -10.02
C GLU A 397 -15.02 -8.98 -10.11
N ALA A 398 -14.78 -8.15 -9.08
CA ALA A 398 -15.18 -6.75 -9.09
C ALA A 398 -14.49 -5.99 -10.24
N ARG A 399 -13.17 -6.13 -10.41
CA ARG A 399 -12.41 -5.55 -11.53
C ARG A 399 -12.95 -5.98 -12.89
N LYS A 400 -13.25 -7.27 -13.05
CA LYS A 400 -13.85 -7.80 -14.29
C LYS A 400 -15.20 -7.16 -14.57
N LYS A 401 -16.05 -7.03 -13.54
CA LYS A 401 -17.41 -6.50 -13.68
C LYS A 401 -17.41 -5.02 -14.05
N ILE A 402 -16.64 -4.17 -13.37
CA ILE A 402 -16.66 -2.72 -13.56
C ILE A 402 -16.14 -2.26 -14.95
N ARG A 403 -15.43 -3.12 -15.68
CA ARG A 403 -14.94 -2.78 -17.04
C ARG A 403 -16.06 -2.35 -17.97
N ASN A 404 -17.25 -2.92 -17.81
CA ASN A 404 -18.44 -2.60 -18.62
C ASN A 404 -19.05 -1.22 -18.31
N LEU A 405 -18.70 -0.62 -17.14
CA LEU A 405 -19.18 0.73 -16.79
C LEU A 405 -18.47 1.84 -17.59
N LYS A 406 -17.33 1.53 -18.17
CA LYS A 406 -16.60 2.47 -19.05
C LYS A 406 -17.46 2.90 -20.24
N ASP A 407 -18.22 1.99 -20.83
CA ASP A 407 -19.11 2.29 -21.95
C ASP A 407 -20.30 3.19 -21.53
N GLN A 408 -20.47 3.36 -20.22
CA GLN A 408 -21.46 4.25 -19.60
C GLN A 408 -20.82 5.53 -19.04
N GLN A 409 -19.59 5.87 -19.45
CA GLN A 409 -18.83 7.03 -18.99
C GLN A 409 -18.54 7.06 -17.48
N ILE A 410 -18.54 5.87 -16.81
CA ILE A 410 -18.15 5.70 -15.42
C ILE A 410 -16.82 4.95 -15.36
N HIS A 411 -15.80 5.63 -14.84
CA HIS A 411 -14.43 5.15 -14.79
C HIS A 411 -13.94 5.00 -13.34
N PHE A 412 -12.89 4.21 -13.16
CA PHE A 412 -12.26 3.98 -11.85
C PHE A 412 -10.75 4.06 -11.96
N THR A 413 -10.13 4.76 -11.02
CA THR A 413 -8.67 4.75 -10.82
C THR A 413 -8.35 4.89 -9.34
N SER A 414 -7.80 3.83 -8.72
CA SER A 414 -7.54 3.75 -7.29
C SER A 414 -6.55 2.61 -7.01
N ASN A 415 -6.14 2.45 -5.75
CA ASN A 415 -5.24 1.39 -5.30
C ASN A 415 -5.79 -0.04 -5.45
N TRP A 416 -7.06 -0.20 -5.76
CA TRP A 416 -7.69 -1.48 -6.02
C TRP A 416 -7.96 -1.75 -7.51
N THR A 417 -7.77 -0.79 -8.41
CA THR A 417 -8.06 -0.98 -9.84
C THR A 417 -6.94 -1.68 -10.60
N ASN A 418 -5.68 -1.34 -10.34
CA ASN A 418 -4.51 -1.92 -11.00
C ASN A 418 -3.49 -2.45 -9.99
N SER A 419 -2.93 -1.59 -9.15
CA SER A 419 -1.91 -1.93 -8.17
C SER A 419 -2.05 -1.07 -6.91
N ILE A 420 -1.56 -1.61 -5.79
CA ILE A 420 -1.61 -0.92 -4.49
C ILE A 420 -0.55 0.18 -4.35
N SER A 421 0.53 0.14 -5.16
CA SER A 421 1.64 1.08 -4.99
C SER A 421 1.28 2.51 -5.41
N LEU A 422 1.81 3.51 -4.69
CA LEU A 422 1.58 4.91 -5.01
C LEU A 422 2.02 5.28 -6.44
N SER A 423 3.16 4.74 -6.89
CA SER A 423 3.67 4.97 -8.25
C SER A 423 2.69 4.48 -9.31
N GLU A 424 2.11 3.30 -9.11
CA GLU A 424 1.13 2.73 -10.04
C GLU A 424 -0.22 3.47 -9.99
N CYS A 425 -0.64 3.95 -8.81
CA CYS A 425 -1.83 4.80 -8.68
C CYS A 425 -1.67 6.10 -9.49
N ILE A 426 -0.51 6.76 -9.37
CA ILE A 426 -0.17 7.95 -10.15
C ILE A 426 -0.18 7.63 -11.64
N GLN A 427 0.55 6.60 -12.07
CA GLN A 427 0.65 6.23 -13.48
C GLN A 427 -0.73 5.87 -14.08
N SER A 428 -1.57 5.14 -13.33
CA SER A 428 -2.92 4.78 -13.76
C SER A 428 -3.82 6.00 -13.95
N ALA A 429 -3.74 6.97 -13.03
CA ALA A 429 -4.49 8.22 -13.12
C ALA A 429 -4.03 9.06 -14.32
N ARG A 430 -2.73 9.19 -14.57
CA ARG A 430 -2.16 9.86 -15.74
C ARG A 430 -2.62 9.20 -17.04
N ASN A 431 -2.52 7.88 -17.14
CA ASN A 431 -2.96 7.13 -18.32
C ASN A 431 -4.47 7.27 -18.57
N LEU A 432 -5.28 7.43 -17.53
CA LEU A 432 -6.72 7.66 -17.67
C LEU A 432 -7.00 9.08 -18.19
N ALA A 433 -6.30 10.10 -17.71
CA ALA A 433 -6.47 11.49 -18.14
C ALA A 433 -6.29 11.67 -19.66
N PHE A 434 -5.36 10.92 -20.26
CA PHE A 434 -5.15 10.94 -21.73
C PHE A 434 -6.31 10.33 -22.53
N LYS A 435 -7.17 9.53 -21.90
CA LYS A 435 -8.29 8.83 -22.55
C LYS A 435 -9.62 9.56 -22.37
N LEU A 436 -9.71 10.44 -21.39
CA LEU A 436 -10.85 11.30 -21.12
C LEU A 436 -10.77 12.61 -21.90
#